data_d16a962a1c06c0a5142677da11d361f2
#
_entry.id   d16a962a1c06c0a5142677da11d361f2
#
_cell.length_a   1.000
_cell.length_b   1.000
_cell.length_c   1.000
_cell.angle_alpha   90.00
_cell.angle_beta   90.00
_cell.angle_gamma   90.00
#
_symmetry.space_group_name_H-M   'P 1'
#
loop_
_entity.id
_entity.type
_entity.pdbx_description
1 polymer ?
#
loop_
_entity_poly.entity_id
_entity_poly.type
_entity_poly.pdbx_seq_one_letter_code
_entity_poly.pdbx_strand_id
1 'polypeptide(L)'
;MTRRLLFVIVFVFAVACAYQQTKVSSQRPSNPRTMEQLFPTEKKPISLPIDKPRIVIYKRERKLEVYSDEKLLRTYRIGLGFNPVPDKIREGDGATPEGEFYVYVKNIRSAYYLSLGISYPNFEDAERGLRDGLISKSQYQAIAQAIQKKAAPPQYTNLGGLIYIHGNGASSDWTWGCVALENGDMKELFDAVSLGTPVKILP
;
A
#
# COMPACT_ATOMS: atom_id res chain seq x y z
N MET A 1 -4.36 81.52 -41.44
CA MET A 1 -4.72 80.08 -41.39
C MET A 1 -3.55 79.31 -40.72
N THR A 2 -3.58 79.16 -39.43
CA THR A 2 -2.50 78.54 -38.67
C THR A 2 -2.99 77.26 -38.00
N ARG A 3 -2.51 76.12 -38.51
CA ARG A 3 -2.78 74.78 -38.00
C ARG A 3 -1.92 74.51 -36.70
N ARG A 4 -2.57 74.42 -35.54
CA ARG A 4 -1.91 74.00 -34.30
C ARG A 4 -1.83 72.48 -34.30
N LEU A 5 -0.59 71.98 -34.20
CA LEU A 5 -0.28 70.59 -34.06
C LEU A 5 -0.31 70.22 -32.56
N LEU A 6 -1.24 69.35 -32.15
CA LEU A 6 -1.37 68.89 -30.79
C LEU A 6 -0.48 67.65 -30.61
N PHE A 7 0.60 67.79 -29.81
CA PHE A 7 1.42 66.65 -29.41
C PHE A 7 0.75 65.95 -28.23
N VAL A 8 0.30 64.73 -28.44
CA VAL A 8 -0.15 63.84 -27.37
C VAL A 8 1.06 63.04 -26.88
N ILE A 9 1.51 63.36 -25.68
CA ILE A 9 2.55 62.58 -25.01
C ILE A 9 1.88 61.42 -24.32
N VAL A 10 2.12 60.19 -24.84
CA VAL A 10 1.69 58.96 -24.23
C VAL A 10 2.75 58.53 -23.21
N PHE A 11 2.43 58.67 -21.94
CA PHE A 11 3.24 58.12 -20.87
C PHE A 11 2.99 56.60 -20.78
N VAL A 12 3.95 55.82 -21.22
CA VAL A 12 3.96 54.38 -21.02
C VAL A 12 4.53 54.10 -19.61
N PHE A 13 3.67 53.79 -18.64
CA PHE A 13 4.09 53.28 -17.38
C PHE A 13 4.49 51.79 -17.57
N ALA A 14 5.79 51.51 -17.60
CA ALA A 14 6.33 50.20 -17.47
C ALA A 14 6.22 49.74 -16.03
N VAL A 15 5.19 48.95 -15.71
CA VAL A 15 5.10 48.23 -14.43
C VAL A 15 6.06 47.04 -14.51
N ALA A 16 7.25 47.18 -14.00
CA ALA A 16 8.18 46.08 -13.78
C ALA A 16 7.63 45.20 -12.64
N CYS A 17 6.91 44.15 -13.01
CA CYS A 17 6.51 43.10 -12.07
C CYS A 17 7.76 42.28 -11.73
N ALA A 18 8.37 42.57 -10.58
CA ALA A 18 9.46 41.80 -10.02
C ALA A 18 8.92 40.41 -9.60
N TYR A 19 9.06 39.43 -10.48
CA TYR A 19 8.80 38.03 -10.17
C TYR A 19 9.90 37.53 -9.23
N GLN A 20 9.66 37.61 -7.94
CA GLN A 20 10.53 36.93 -6.94
C GLN A 20 10.32 35.42 -7.11
N GLN A 21 11.21 34.78 -7.85
CA GLN A 21 11.38 33.34 -7.83
C GLN A 21 11.91 32.94 -6.46
N THR A 22 11.01 32.56 -5.57
CA THR A 22 11.39 31.78 -4.39
C THR A 22 11.95 30.44 -4.87
N LYS A 23 13.27 30.31 -4.84
CA LYS A 23 13.94 29.01 -4.99
C LYS A 23 13.46 28.13 -3.83
N VAL A 24 12.44 27.31 -4.07
CA VAL A 24 12.16 26.16 -3.22
C VAL A 24 13.36 25.23 -3.43
N SER A 25 14.29 25.28 -2.46
CA SER A 25 15.38 24.33 -2.36
C SER A 25 14.77 22.95 -2.12
N SER A 26 14.59 22.18 -3.18
CA SER A 26 14.33 20.75 -3.08
C SER A 26 15.62 20.07 -2.62
N GLN A 27 15.91 20.16 -1.33
CA GLN A 27 16.91 19.27 -0.73
C GLN A 27 16.38 17.85 -0.79
N ARG A 28 16.70 17.12 -1.87
CA ARG A 28 16.74 15.67 -1.83
C ARG A 28 17.64 15.29 -0.66
N PRO A 29 17.18 14.44 0.25
CA PRO A 29 18.08 13.94 1.28
C PRO A 29 19.28 13.28 0.59
N SER A 30 20.46 13.82 0.83
CA SER A 30 21.69 13.56 0.10
C SER A 30 22.35 12.23 0.48
N ASN A 31 21.62 11.30 1.09
CA ASN A 31 22.15 9.98 1.36
C ASN A 31 21.03 8.92 1.33
N PRO A 32 21.00 7.99 0.34
CA PRO A 32 20.08 6.87 0.40
C PRO A 32 20.40 6.07 1.67
N ARG A 33 19.40 5.90 2.53
CA ARG A 33 19.56 5.06 3.73
C ARG A 33 20.05 3.68 3.30
N THR A 34 21.05 3.18 3.97
CA THR A 34 21.56 1.83 3.73
C THR A 34 20.49 0.80 4.12
N MET A 35 20.56 -0.42 3.55
CA MET A 35 19.64 -1.49 3.91
C MET A 35 19.64 -1.78 5.42
N GLU A 36 20.77 -1.66 6.08
CA GLU A 36 20.92 -1.84 7.52
C GLU A 36 20.23 -0.73 8.33
N GLN A 37 20.20 0.51 7.83
CA GLN A 37 19.47 1.63 8.45
C GLN A 37 17.95 1.51 8.27
N LEU A 38 17.50 0.86 7.19
CA LEU A 38 16.08 0.59 6.94
C LEU A 38 15.58 -0.63 7.73
N PHE A 39 16.44 -1.65 7.89
CA PHE A 39 16.11 -2.93 8.52
C PHE A 39 17.18 -3.32 9.53
N PRO A 40 17.21 -2.69 10.72
CA PRO A 40 18.21 -2.99 11.73
C PRO A 40 18.13 -4.46 12.18
N THR A 41 19.29 -5.10 12.31
CA THR A 41 19.42 -6.50 12.72
C THR A 41 19.02 -6.73 14.18
N GLU A 42 19.29 -5.76 15.07
CA GLU A 42 18.84 -5.81 16.46
C GLU A 42 17.56 -5.00 16.63
N LYS A 43 16.47 -5.71 16.85
CA LYS A 43 15.13 -5.12 17.04
C LYS A 43 14.70 -5.31 18.49
N LYS A 44 14.48 -4.21 19.20
CA LYS A 44 13.80 -4.30 20.50
C LYS A 44 12.37 -4.85 20.26
N PRO A 45 11.91 -5.88 20.99
CA PRO A 45 10.57 -6.43 20.81
C PRO A 45 9.48 -5.37 20.89
N ILE A 46 8.44 -5.52 20.08
CA ILE A 46 7.25 -4.66 20.17
C ILE A 46 6.56 -4.94 21.50
N SER A 47 6.25 -3.87 22.24
CA SER A 47 5.43 -3.99 23.46
C SER A 47 3.99 -4.30 23.09
N LEU A 48 3.43 -5.37 23.66
CA LEU A 48 2.06 -5.80 23.44
C LEU A 48 1.18 -5.47 24.66
N PRO A 49 -0.14 -5.23 24.47
CA PRO A 49 -0.85 -5.14 23.19
C PRO A 49 -0.56 -3.83 22.45
N ILE A 50 -0.70 -3.85 21.14
CA ILE A 50 -0.67 -2.63 20.31
C ILE A 50 -2.06 -2.00 20.33
N ASP A 51 -2.13 -0.72 20.65
CA ASP A 51 -3.38 0.06 20.50
C ASP A 51 -3.57 0.47 19.04
N LYS A 52 -4.78 0.27 18.51
CA LYS A 52 -5.16 0.60 17.13
C LYS A 52 -4.11 0.19 16.09
N PRO A 53 -3.77 -1.11 15.98
CA PRO A 53 -2.78 -1.57 15.03
C PRO A 53 -3.23 -1.32 13.60
N ARG A 54 -2.30 -0.90 12.72
CA ARG A 54 -2.49 -0.89 11.27
C ARG A 54 -1.21 -1.30 10.56
N ILE A 55 -1.38 -1.86 9.38
CA ILE A 55 -0.31 -2.31 8.50
C ILE A 55 -0.32 -1.46 7.24
N VAL A 56 0.86 -0.99 6.81
CA VAL A 56 1.05 -0.33 5.51
C VAL A 56 2.15 -1.05 4.75
N ILE A 57 1.85 -1.45 3.52
CA ILE A 57 2.78 -2.16 2.63
C ILE A 57 3.11 -1.25 1.45
N TYR A 58 4.40 -1.08 1.17
CA TYR A 58 4.94 -0.32 0.05
C TYR A 58 5.61 -1.31 -0.91
N LYS A 59 4.94 -1.65 -1.99
CA LYS A 59 5.40 -2.67 -2.95
C LYS A 59 6.75 -2.32 -3.57
N ARG A 60 6.90 -1.08 -4.04
CA ARG A 60 8.16 -0.60 -4.67
C ARG A 60 9.35 -0.67 -3.72
N GLU A 61 9.13 -0.38 -2.46
CA GLU A 61 10.18 -0.33 -1.45
C GLU A 61 10.45 -1.68 -0.79
N ARG A 62 9.65 -2.71 -1.09
CA ARG A 62 9.69 -4.03 -0.46
C ARG A 62 9.72 -3.94 1.06
N LYS A 63 8.83 -3.10 1.61
CA LYS A 63 8.70 -2.91 3.06
C LYS A 63 7.26 -3.01 3.51
N LEU A 64 7.09 -3.52 4.72
CA LEU A 64 5.86 -3.53 5.49
C LEU A 64 6.09 -2.75 6.77
N GLU A 65 5.24 -1.81 7.08
CA GLU A 65 5.29 -0.99 8.28
C GLU A 65 4.10 -1.30 9.19
N VAL A 66 4.38 -1.42 10.50
CA VAL A 66 3.37 -1.61 11.54
C VAL A 66 3.30 -0.37 12.39
N TYR A 67 2.09 0.10 12.61
CA TYR A 67 1.82 1.29 13.40
C TYR A 67 0.92 0.96 14.59
N SER A 68 1.07 1.76 15.65
CA SER A 68 0.09 1.94 16.72
C SER A 68 -0.44 3.35 16.59
N ASP A 69 -1.71 3.49 16.20
CA ASP A 69 -2.27 4.78 15.79
C ASP A 69 -1.39 5.44 14.70
N GLU A 70 -0.82 6.63 14.94
CA GLU A 70 0.10 7.30 14.00
C GLU A 70 1.59 6.98 14.23
N LYS A 71 1.92 6.26 15.31
CA LYS A 71 3.30 5.94 15.67
C LYS A 71 3.80 4.71 14.93
N LEU A 72 4.85 4.86 14.12
CA LEU A 72 5.56 3.74 13.52
C LEU A 72 6.28 2.91 14.59
N LEU A 73 5.97 1.63 14.66
CA LEU A 73 6.57 0.69 15.61
C LEU A 73 7.65 -0.18 14.96
N ARG A 74 7.42 -0.61 13.71
CA ARG A 74 8.29 -1.57 13.04
C ARG A 74 8.26 -1.40 11.52
N THR A 75 9.40 -1.67 10.90
CA THR A 75 9.54 -1.85 9.46
C THR A 75 10.13 -3.23 9.20
N TYR A 76 9.51 -4.01 8.31
CA TYR A 76 9.97 -5.31 7.86
C TYR A 76 10.29 -5.28 6.37
N ARG A 77 11.33 -6.02 5.97
CA ARG A 77 11.55 -6.36 4.57
C ARG A 77 10.55 -7.42 4.14
N ILE A 78 10.05 -7.33 2.91
CA ILE A 78 9.08 -8.27 2.34
C ILE A 78 9.49 -8.76 0.96
N GLY A 79 9.01 -9.94 0.61
CA GLY A 79 8.88 -10.42 -0.76
C GLY A 79 7.42 -10.35 -1.21
N LEU A 80 7.20 -10.23 -2.52
CA LEU A 80 5.89 -10.07 -3.13
C LEU A 80 5.58 -11.21 -4.11
N GLY A 81 4.48 -11.08 -4.84
CA GLY A 81 4.19 -11.90 -6.00
C GLY A 81 5.27 -11.80 -7.07
N PHE A 82 5.46 -12.84 -7.88
CA PHE A 82 6.50 -12.88 -8.92
C PHE A 82 6.28 -11.81 -10.02
N ASN A 83 5.08 -11.21 -10.10
CA ASN A 83 4.79 -10.03 -10.92
C ASN A 83 4.51 -8.83 -10.00
N PRO A 84 5.55 -8.20 -9.41
CA PRO A 84 5.38 -7.34 -8.24
C PRO A 84 4.93 -5.91 -8.54
N VAL A 85 4.98 -5.47 -9.81
CA VAL A 85 4.74 -4.06 -10.16
C VAL A 85 3.26 -3.72 -10.30
N PRO A 86 2.47 -4.45 -11.12
CA PRO A 86 1.07 -4.08 -11.31
C PRO A 86 0.21 -4.42 -10.09
N ASP A 87 -0.96 -3.76 -10.03
CA ASP A 87 -2.04 -4.20 -9.17
C ASP A 87 -2.59 -5.57 -9.62
N LYS A 88 -3.09 -6.34 -8.67
CA LYS A 88 -3.76 -7.61 -8.95
C LYS A 88 -5.12 -7.38 -9.58
N ILE A 89 -5.38 -8.05 -10.74
CA ILE A 89 -6.65 -7.93 -11.46
C ILE A 89 -7.38 -9.25 -11.66
N ARG A 90 -6.67 -10.40 -11.61
CA ARG A 90 -7.27 -11.73 -11.86
C ARG A 90 -6.47 -12.84 -11.20
N GLU A 91 -7.10 -14.01 -11.14
CA GLU A 91 -6.43 -15.23 -10.71
C GLU A 91 -5.22 -15.54 -11.62
N GLY A 92 -4.12 -15.98 -11.01
CA GLY A 92 -2.91 -16.42 -11.71
C GLY A 92 -2.02 -15.31 -12.28
N ASP A 93 -2.32 -14.04 -12.08
CA ASP A 93 -1.50 -12.91 -12.59
C ASP A 93 -0.17 -12.71 -11.84
N GLY A 94 0.00 -13.38 -10.69
CA GLY A 94 1.19 -13.29 -9.85
C GLY A 94 1.41 -11.93 -9.18
N ALA A 95 0.44 -11.02 -9.28
CA ALA A 95 0.52 -9.69 -8.72
C ALA A 95 0.01 -9.67 -7.26
N THR A 96 0.66 -8.86 -6.43
CA THR A 96 0.18 -8.51 -5.09
C THR A 96 -0.82 -7.35 -5.23
N PRO A 97 -2.03 -7.45 -4.63
CA PRO A 97 -3.05 -6.41 -4.78
C PRO A 97 -2.65 -5.09 -4.13
N GLU A 98 -3.22 -4.00 -4.64
CA GLU A 98 -3.15 -2.66 -4.08
C GLU A 98 -4.52 -2.26 -3.52
N GLY A 99 -4.55 -1.35 -2.54
CA GLY A 99 -5.79 -0.87 -1.95
C GLY A 99 -5.89 -1.06 -0.44
N GLU A 100 -7.12 -1.01 0.06
CA GLU A 100 -7.42 -1.11 1.49
C GLU A 100 -8.10 -2.43 1.81
N PHE A 101 -7.58 -3.11 2.82
CA PHE A 101 -7.98 -4.43 3.26
C PHE A 101 -8.01 -4.49 4.80
N TYR A 102 -8.36 -5.64 5.33
CA TYR A 102 -8.25 -5.95 6.75
C TYR A 102 -7.84 -7.41 6.95
N VAL A 103 -7.26 -7.71 8.11
CA VAL A 103 -6.94 -9.08 8.52
C VAL A 103 -8.25 -9.80 8.89
N TYR A 104 -8.65 -10.81 8.09
CA TYR A 104 -9.87 -11.58 8.38
C TYR A 104 -9.60 -12.92 9.09
N VAL A 105 -8.37 -13.42 9.01
CA VAL A 105 -7.97 -14.67 9.67
C VAL A 105 -6.52 -14.65 10.10
N LYS A 106 -6.23 -15.27 11.26
CA LYS A 106 -4.89 -15.59 11.74
C LYS A 106 -4.74 -17.12 11.70
N ASN A 107 -3.82 -17.62 10.86
CA ASN A 107 -3.64 -19.06 10.66
C ASN A 107 -2.31 -19.52 11.27
N ILE A 108 -2.40 -20.30 12.35
CA ILE A 108 -1.24 -20.93 13.02
C ILE A 108 -0.80 -22.25 12.37
N ARG A 109 -1.58 -22.77 11.41
CA ARG A 109 -1.29 -24.01 10.68
C ARG A 109 -0.98 -23.74 9.20
N SER A 110 -0.38 -22.61 8.92
CA SER A 110 0.02 -22.25 7.57
C SER A 110 1.16 -23.15 7.08
N ALA A 111 1.11 -23.58 5.81
CA ALA A 111 2.24 -24.22 5.14
C ALA A 111 3.49 -23.33 5.06
N TYR A 112 3.31 -22.02 5.23
CA TYR A 112 4.36 -21.01 5.20
C TYR A 112 4.60 -20.42 6.61
N TYR A 113 4.74 -21.28 7.63
CA TYR A 113 4.96 -20.96 9.04
C TYR A 113 3.71 -20.39 9.72
N LEU A 114 3.50 -19.09 9.74
CA LEU A 114 2.31 -18.39 10.23
C LEU A 114 1.75 -17.53 9.11
N SER A 115 0.44 -17.24 9.12
CA SER A 115 -0.12 -16.33 8.13
C SER A 115 -1.33 -15.53 8.61
N LEU A 116 -1.47 -14.34 8.04
CA LEU A 116 -2.59 -13.42 8.19
C LEU A 116 -3.29 -13.31 6.85
N GLY A 117 -4.55 -13.77 6.75
CA GLY A 117 -5.34 -13.59 5.54
C GLY A 117 -5.87 -12.16 5.45
N ILE A 118 -5.67 -11.51 4.30
CA ILE A 118 -6.21 -10.18 4.03
C ILE A 118 -7.46 -10.25 3.16
N SER A 119 -8.37 -9.30 3.32
CA SER A 119 -9.72 -9.31 2.73
C SER A 119 -9.74 -8.96 1.23
N TYR A 120 -8.87 -9.60 0.45
CA TYR A 120 -8.90 -9.52 -1.01
C TYR A 120 -9.95 -10.52 -1.55
N PRO A 121 -10.71 -10.17 -2.61
CA PRO A 121 -10.78 -8.88 -3.27
C PRO A 121 -11.55 -7.84 -2.43
N ASN A 122 -11.18 -6.55 -2.57
CA ASN A 122 -11.88 -5.44 -1.96
C ASN A 122 -13.05 -4.94 -2.83
N PHE A 123 -13.67 -3.83 -2.44
CA PHE A 123 -14.82 -3.28 -3.16
C PHE A 123 -14.45 -2.78 -4.56
N GLU A 124 -13.31 -2.11 -4.70
CA GLU A 124 -12.81 -1.56 -5.97
C GLU A 124 -12.44 -2.69 -6.95
N ASP A 125 -11.81 -3.77 -6.44
CA ASP A 125 -11.53 -4.98 -7.22
C ASP A 125 -12.81 -5.62 -7.75
N ALA A 126 -13.83 -5.71 -6.89
CA ALA A 126 -15.11 -6.31 -7.26
C ALA A 126 -15.86 -5.46 -8.29
N GLU A 127 -15.85 -4.12 -8.17
CA GLU A 127 -16.44 -3.23 -9.17
C GLU A 127 -15.73 -3.35 -10.52
N ARG A 128 -14.40 -3.32 -10.50
CA ARG A 128 -13.58 -3.52 -11.70
C ARG A 128 -13.88 -4.88 -12.34
N GLY A 129 -13.90 -5.93 -11.52
CA GLY A 129 -14.14 -7.28 -12.01
C GLY A 129 -15.55 -7.49 -12.60
N LEU A 130 -16.56 -6.86 -12.04
CA LEU A 130 -17.93 -6.87 -12.58
C LEU A 130 -18.00 -6.11 -13.92
N ARG A 131 -17.45 -4.91 -13.97
CA ARG A 131 -17.40 -4.09 -15.21
C ARG A 131 -16.67 -4.82 -16.33
N ASP A 132 -15.58 -5.49 -16.03
CA ASP A 132 -14.72 -6.17 -16.99
C ASP A 132 -15.19 -7.62 -17.29
N GLY A 133 -16.32 -8.05 -16.72
CA GLY A 133 -16.93 -9.35 -16.95
C GLY A 133 -16.17 -10.53 -16.32
N LEU A 134 -15.25 -10.27 -15.38
CA LEU A 134 -14.49 -11.31 -14.68
C LEU A 134 -15.32 -12.03 -13.62
N ILE A 135 -16.29 -11.31 -13.01
CA ILE A 135 -17.20 -11.89 -12.02
C ILE A 135 -18.66 -11.56 -12.35
N SER A 136 -19.55 -12.41 -11.88
CA SER A 136 -20.99 -12.19 -12.01
C SER A 136 -21.51 -11.15 -10.99
N LYS A 137 -22.72 -10.63 -11.24
CA LYS A 137 -23.41 -9.75 -10.28
C LYS A 137 -23.60 -10.40 -8.91
N SER A 138 -23.88 -11.70 -8.86
CA SER A 138 -24.02 -12.42 -7.60
C SER A 138 -22.70 -12.53 -6.83
N GLN A 139 -21.59 -12.76 -7.52
CA GLN A 139 -20.24 -12.76 -6.91
C GLN A 139 -19.88 -11.36 -6.38
N TYR A 140 -20.14 -10.31 -7.15
CA TYR A 140 -19.98 -8.93 -6.68
C TYR A 140 -20.75 -8.66 -5.40
N GLN A 141 -22.04 -9.03 -5.36
CA GLN A 141 -22.88 -8.84 -4.17
C GLN A 141 -22.35 -9.62 -2.96
N ALA A 142 -21.86 -10.85 -3.17
CA ALA A 142 -21.28 -11.65 -2.10
C ALA A 142 -19.99 -11.02 -1.55
N ILE A 143 -19.13 -10.47 -2.41
CA ILE A 143 -17.92 -9.74 -2.00
C ILE A 143 -18.30 -8.50 -1.22
N ALA A 144 -19.19 -7.65 -1.74
CA ALA A 144 -19.63 -6.42 -1.09
C ALA A 144 -20.23 -6.70 0.31
N GLN A 145 -21.06 -7.73 0.43
CA GLN A 145 -21.65 -8.15 1.71
C GLN A 145 -20.59 -8.62 2.71
N ALA A 146 -19.59 -9.37 2.26
CA ALA A 146 -18.49 -9.83 3.10
C ALA A 146 -17.68 -8.65 3.65
N ILE A 147 -17.34 -7.67 2.80
CA ILE A 147 -16.60 -6.47 3.20
C ILE A 147 -17.38 -5.66 4.24
N GLN A 148 -18.68 -5.42 4.02
CA GLN A 148 -19.53 -4.70 4.97
C GLN A 148 -19.56 -5.37 6.35
N LYS A 149 -19.52 -6.71 6.39
CA LYS A 149 -19.51 -7.50 7.63
C LYS A 149 -18.11 -7.72 8.20
N LYS A 150 -17.06 -7.22 7.57
CA LYS A 150 -15.64 -7.53 7.87
C LYS A 150 -15.37 -9.03 7.94
N ALA A 151 -16.06 -9.80 7.11
CA ALA A 151 -15.89 -11.25 6.94
C ALA A 151 -14.94 -11.56 5.77
N ALA A 152 -14.58 -12.84 5.60
CA ALA A 152 -13.79 -13.28 4.45
C ALA A 152 -14.58 -13.09 3.13
N PRO A 153 -14.09 -12.33 2.15
CA PRO A 153 -14.68 -12.31 0.81
C PRO A 153 -14.58 -13.69 0.14
N PRO A 154 -15.41 -14.00 -0.87
CA PRO A 154 -15.25 -15.21 -1.69
C PRO A 154 -13.83 -15.33 -2.27
N GLN A 155 -13.14 -16.45 -1.99
CA GLN A 155 -11.74 -16.64 -2.30
C GLN A 155 -11.49 -17.35 -3.64
N TYR A 156 -12.56 -17.86 -4.28
CA TYR A 156 -12.46 -18.67 -5.50
C TYR A 156 -13.31 -18.06 -6.62
N THR A 157 -12.87 -16.88 -7.06
CA THR A 157 -13.45 -16.18 -8.22
C THR A 157 -12.37 -15.97 -9.28
N ASN A 158 -12.74 -15.50 -10.47
CA ASN A 158 -11.74 -15.15 -11.50
C ASN A 158 -10.87 -13.93 -11.10
N LEU A 159 -11.21 -13.20 -10.03
CA LEU A 159 -10.31 -12.20 -9.44
C LEU A 159 -9.18 -12.86 -8.65
N GLY A 160 -9.36 -14.11 -8.26
CA GLY A 160 -8.50 -14.81 -7.33
C GLY A 160 -8.92 -14.60 -5.87
N GLY A 161 -8.02 -14.99 -4.99
CA GLY A 161 -8.20 -14.95 -3.54
C GLY A 161 -6.98 -15.50 -2.83
N LEU A 162 -7.16 -15.94 -1.58
CA LEU A 162 -6.11 -16.58 -0.77
C LEU A 162 -4.84 -15.72 -0.67
N ILE A 163 -5.00 -14.41 -0.58
CA ILE A 163 -3.89 -13.49 -0.39
C ILE A 163 -3.59 -13.37 1.11
N TYR A 164 -2.36 -13.68 1.46
CA TYR A 164 -1.88 -13.71 2.84
C TYR A 164 -0.60 -12.91 3.02
N ILE A 165 -0.38 -12.44 4.24
CA ILE A 165 0.93 -12.06 4.74
C ILE A 165 1.43 -13.29 5.49
N HIS A 166 2.60 -13.85 5.15
CA HIS A 166 3.08 -15.13 5.68
C HIS A 166 4.60 -15.19 5.83
N GLY A 167 5.11 -16.20 6.53
CA GLY A 167 6.54 -16.43 6.69
C GLY A 167 7.19 -17.10 5.48
N ASN A 168 8.30 -17.73 5.70
CA ASN A 168 9.09 -18.53 4.76
C ASN A 168 10.03 -17.74 3.84
N GLY A 169 10.36 -16.48 4.23
CA GLY A 169 11.45 -15.70 3.64
C GLY A 169 11.03 -14.55 2.74
N ALA A 170 11.80 -13.47 2.83
CA ALA A 170 11.58 -12.21 2.14
C ALA A 170 12.73 -11.82 1.18
N SER A 171 13.54 -12.80 0.77
CA SER A 171 14.74 -12.53 -0.03
C SER A 171 14.47 -12.19 -1.50
N SER A 172 13.30 -12.58 -2.01
CA SER A 172 12.88 -12.36 -3.41
C SER A 172 11.35 -12.26 -3.53
N ASP A 173 10.87 -11.84 -4.70
CA ASP A 173 9.47 -11.87 -5.08
C ASP A 173 9.16 -13.25 -5.69
N TRP A 174 8.56 -14.12 -4.91
CA TRP A 174 8.38 -15.54 -5.28
C TRP A 174 6.96 -16.07 -5.12
N THR A 175 6.07 -15.27 -4.53
CA THR A 175 4.72 -15.72 -4.24
C THR A 175 3.78 -15.60 -5.45
N TRP A 176 2.56 -16.10 -5.32
CA TRP A 176 1.49 -15.91 -6.30
C TRP A 176 0.59 -14.71 -5.97
N GLY A 177 1.13 -13.72 -5.26
CA GLY A 177 0.43 -12.48 -4.88
C GLY A 177 0.41 -12.23 -3.38
N CYS A 178 0.85 -13.17 -2.57
CA CYS A 178 1.02 -12.99 -1.12
C CYS A 178 2.20 -12.06 -0.80
N VAL A 179 2.27 -11.66 0.46
CA VAL A 179 3.37 -10.88 1.02
C VAL A 179 4.17 -11.78 1.96
N ALA A 180 5.43 -12.03 1.65
CA ALA A 180 6.29 -12.92 2.43
C ALA A 180 7.24 -12.16 3.34
N LEU A 181 7.42 -12.65 4.57
CA LEU A 181 8.35 -12.14 5.59
C LEU A 181 9.33 -13.24 6.01
N GLU A 182 10.42 -12.84 6.68
CA GLU A 182 11.21 -13.78 7.46
C GLU A 182 10.39 -14.33 8.63
N ASN A 183 10.64 -15.57 9.05
CA ASN A 183 9.82 -16.23 10.08
C ASN A 183 9.78 -15.47 11.41
N GLY A 184 10.92 -14.89 11.83
CA GLY A 184 10.99 -14.08 13.04
C GLY A 184 10.13 -12.82 12.97
N ASP A 185 10.18 -12.13 11.83
CA ASP A 185 9.38 -10.93 11.56
C ASP A 185 7.89 -11.27 11.46
N MET A 186 7.57 -12.39 10.80
CA MET A 186 6.19 -12.88 10.73
C MET A 186 5.63 -13.23 12.12
N LYS A 187 6.43 -13.83 13.00
CA LYS A 187 6.02 -14.14 14.38
C LYS A 187 5.71 -12.87 15.16
N GLU A 188 6.60 -11.87 15.09
CA GLU A 188 6.38 -10.58 15.76
C GLU A 188 5.12 -9.89 15.24
N LEU A 189 4.95 -9.80 13.91
CA LEU A 189 3.76 -9.24 13.28
C LEU A 189 2.49 -10.01 13.68
N PHE A 190 2.55 -11.33 13.64
CA PHE A 190 1.41 -12.18 14.00
C PHE A 190 0.93 -11.95 15.42
N ASP A 191 1.84 -11.83 16.38
CA ASP A 191 1.49 -11.56 17.78
C ASP A 191 0.96 -10.13 17.98
N ALA A 192 1.48 -9.19 17.19
CA ALA A 192 1.20 -7.77 17.32
C ALA A 192 -0.20 -7.35 16.83
N VAL A 193 -0.78 -8.07 15.86
CA VAL A 193 -2.03 -7.65 15.20
C VAL A 193 -3.20 -8.59 15.53
N SER A 194 -4.41 -8.06 15.43
CA SER A 194 -5.66 -8.76 15.68
C SER A 194 -6.51 -8.88 14.42
N LEU A 195 -7.59 -9.66 14.48
CA LEU A 195 -8.62 -9.65 13.44
C LEU A 195 -9.22 -8.25 13.32
N GLY A 196 -9.49 -7.85 12.09
CA GLY A 196 -9.98 -6.52 11.75
C GLY A 196 -8.89 -5.45 11.63
N THR A 197 -7.61 -5.77 11.92
CA THR A 197 -6.49 -4.82 11.70
C THR A 197 -6.49 -4.32 10.26
N PRO A 198 -6.55 -2.99 10.03
CA PRO A 198 -6.47 -2.40 8.70
C PRO A 198 -5.12 -2.70 8.02
N VAL A 199 -5.18 -3.02 6.73
CA VAL A 199 -4.02 -3.25 5.87
C VAL A 199 -4.17 -2.38 4.62
N LYS A 200 -3.20 -1.49 4.38
CA LYS A 200 -3.12 -0.68 3.16
C LYS A 200 -1.92 -1.14 2.35
N ILE A 201 -2.13 -1.43 1.07
CA ILE A 201 -1.08 -1.82 0.13
C ILE A 201 -0.97 -0.74 -0.94
N LEU A 202 0.22 -0.17 -1.05
CA LEU A 202 0.57 0.93 -1.94
C LEU A 202 1.57 0.45 -3.01
N PRO A 203 1.61 1.08 -4.19
CA PRO A 203 2.56 0.82 -5.26
C PRO A 203 4.04 0.83 -4.84
#